data_c85796cb5208f6e8e8af8294db2309a2
#
_entry.id   c85796cb5208f6e8e8af8294db2309a2
#
_cell.length_a   1.000
_cell.length_b   1.000
_cell.length_c   1.000
_cell.angle_alpha   90.00
_cell.angle_beta   90.00
_cell.angle_gamma   90.00
#
_symmetry.space_group_name_H-M   'P 1'
#
loop_
_entity.id
_entity.type
_entity.pdbx_description
1 polymer ?
#
loop_
_entity_poly.entity_id
_entity_poly.type
_entity_poly.pdbx_seq_one_letter_code
_entity_poly.pdbx_strand_id
1 'polypeptide(L)'
;MDAIALQECFDEESTSLLIRKLSAYFPHVIRGKAKSGLVILSKLPVRHSVFHEFKTSSGGERLFFNKGVLGVALSDPDEDTTVCMFNVHLQSDFWRESRETREEQAKEMKTFVQKSIHSRVFVGSSSSDVIDAAVVCGDLNCIAGSAEYEKIMEVLGGEKQTFRDTLPIGDDDDESLQTFPECTYSLKKGRYVVVDETTKKKRLDYIFEISEEGEVKMSRRRKTKARVVRALRDDNNVPLSDHRGIIAAIERVYN
;
A
#
# COMPACT_ATOMS: atom_id res chain seq x y z
N MET A 1 6.87 11.82 8.93
CA MET A 1 6.23 10.97 7.88
C MET A 1 6.45 11.68 6.57
N ASP A 2 7.04 11.01 5.58
CA ASP A 2 7.53 11.64 4.36
C ASP A 2 6.63 11.34 3.15
N ALA A 3 5.90 10.24 3.18
CA ALA A 3 4.89 9.91 2.20
C ALA A 3 3.69 9.18 2.82
N ILE A 4 2.53 9.28 2.15
CA ILE A 4 1.27 8.62 2.50
C ILE A 4 0.73 7.94 1.25
N ALA A 5 0.35 6.67 1.36
CA ALA A 5 -0.45 5.95 0.36
C ALA A 5 -1.89 5.85 0.83
N LEU A 6 -2.81 6.19 -0.04
CA LEU A 6 -4.24 6.13 0.22
C LEU A 6 -4.91 5.24 -0.81
N GLN A 7 -5.85 4.43 -0.36
CA GLN A 7 -6.73 3.61 -1.19
C GLN A 7 -8.16 4.13 -1.07
N GLU A 8 -9.03 3.67 -1.95
CA GLU A 8 -10.47 4.00 -1.99
C GLU A 8 -10.81 5.50 -2.16
N CYS A 9 -9.87 6.28 -2.68
CA CYS A 9 -10.11 7.68 -3.03
C CYS A 9 -10.96 7.77 -4.32
N PHE A 10 -12.17 7.20 -4.30
CA PHE A 10 -13.06 7.13 -5.46
C PHE A 10 -13.94 8.38 -5.60
N ASP A 11 -14.32 8.99 -4.47
CA ASP A 11 -15.09 10.23 -4.47
C ASP A 11 -14.17 11.44 -4.68
N GLU A 12 -14.39 12.15 -5.78
CA GLU A 12 -13.50 13.25 -6.19
C GLU A 12 -13.61 14.45 -5.25
N GLU A 13 -14.78 14.73 -4.71
CA GLU A 13 -14.98 15.89 -3.82
C GLU A 13 -14.25 15.67 -2.48
N SER A 14 -14.46 14.53 -1.85
CA SER A 14 -13.82 14.15 -0.60
C SER A 14 -12.29 14.04 -0.76
N THR A 15 -11.84 13.43 -1.87
CA THR A 15 -10.42 13.28 -2.20
C THR A 15 -9.77 14.65 -2.38
N SER A 16 -10.40 15.56 -3.12
CA SER A 16 -9.89 16.91 -3.34
C SER A 16 -9.86 17.74 -2.05
N LEU A 17 -10.86 17.58 -1.18
CA LEU A 17 -10.88 18.23 0.14
C LEU A 17 -9.71 17.73 1.00
N LEU A 18 -9.48 16.41 1.06
CA LEU A 18 -8.39 15.80 1.80
C LEU A 18 -7.03 16.31 1.31
N ILE A 19 -6.81 16.26 -0.01
CA ILE A 19 -5.58 16.76 -0.63
C ILE A 19 -5.34 18.22 -0.29
N ARG A 20 -6.35 19.07 -0.43
CA ARG A 20 -6.24 20.51 -0.11
C ARG A 20 -5.87 20.74 1.35
N LYS A 21 -6.41 19.96 2.29
CA LYS A 21 -6.07 20.07 3.72
C LYS A 21 -4.65 19.61 4.03
N LEU A 22 -4.13 18.67 3.26
CA LEU A 22 -2.80 18.08 3.46
C LEU A 22 -1.71 18.74 2.61
N SER A 23 -2.05 19.60 1.65
CA SER A 23 -1.11 20.20 0.68
C SER A 23 0.02 21.01 1.32
N ALA A 24 -0.24 21.65 2.48
CA ALA A 24 0.79 22.38 3.23
C ALA A 24 1.87 21.45 3.81
N TYR A 25 1.55 20.18 4.03
CA TYR A 25 2.46 19.18 4.60
C TYR A 25 3.05 18.25 3.54
N PHE A 26 2.32 17.99 2.45
CA PHE A 26 2.67 17.10 1.36
C PHE A 26 2.43 17.82 0.04
N PRO A 27 3.42 18.59 -0.44
CA PRO A 27 3.26 19.42 -1.64
C PRO A 27 3.13 18.61 -2.94
N HIS A 28 3.57 17.34 -2.93
CA HIS A 28 3.51 16.49 -4.11
C HIS A 28 2.36 15.50 -4.01
N VAL A 29 1.46 15.53 -5.00
CA VAL A 29 0.27 14.69 -5.09
C VAL A 29 0.32 13.88 -6.37
N ILE A 30 0.27 12.57 -6.24
CA ILE A 30 0.27 11.64 -7.36
C ILE A 30 -1.01 10.82 -7.31
N ARG A 31 -1.77 10.83 -8.40
CA ARG A 31 -3.01 10.07 -8.53
C ARG A 31 -2.82 8.95 -9.53
N GLY A 32 -3.39 7.80 -9.26
CA GLY A 32 -3.54 6.73 -10.23
C GLY A 32 -4.51 7.12 -11.36
N LYS A 33 -4.78 6.18 -12.26
CA LYS A 33 -5.77 6.35 -13.30
C LYS A 33 -7.15 6.65 -12.68
N ALA A 34 -8.00 7.34 -13.43
CA ALA A 34 -9.40 7.58 -13.02
C ALA A 34 -10.07 6.28 -12.54
N LYS A 35 -10.84 6.35 -11.48
CA LYS A 35 -11.49 5.21 -10.80
C LYS A 35 -10.52 4.17 -10.20
N SER A 36 -9.21 4.44 -10.10
CA SER A 36 -8.30 3.54 -9.39
C SER A 36 -8.42 3.64 -7.87
N GLY A 37 -8.85 4.79 -7.37
CA GLY A 37 -8.90 5.09 -5.94
C GLY A 37 -7.52 5.23 -5.29
N LEU A 38 -6.43 5.23 -6.05
CA LEU A 38 -5.06 5.27 -5.52
C LEU A 38 -4.49 6.68 -5.58
N VAL A 39 -3.99 7.15 -4.42
CA VAL A 39 -3.32 8.43 -4.28
C VAL A 39 -2.05 8.23 -3.46
N ILE A 40 -0.97 8.91 -3.83
CA ILE A 40 0.23 9.06 -3.02
C ILE A 40 0.45 10.55 -2.78
N LEU A 41 0.69 10.90 -1.52
CA LEU A 41 1.08 12.24 -1.07
C LEU A 41 2.52 12.17 -0.60
N SER A 42 3.38 13.11 -1.00
CA SER A 42 4.79 13.09 -0.63
C SER A 42 5.33 14.48 -0.26
N LYS A 43 6.23 14.51 0.72
CA LYS A 43 7.11 15.65 0.97
C LYS A 43 8.29 15.66 0.02
N LEU A 44 8.75 14.47 -0.38
CA LEU A 44 9.87 14.33 -1.29
C LEU A 44 9.45 14.63 -2.73
N PRO A 45 10.31 15.29 -3.51
CA PRO A 45 10.06 15.54 -4.92
C PRO A 45 9.84 14.26 -5.73
N VAL A 46 8.93 14.31 -6.68
CA VAL A 46 8.61 13.19 -7.56
C VAL A 46 9.50 13.25 -8.79
N ARG A 47 10.32 12.22 -9.01
CA ARG A 47 11.11 12.04 -10.24
C ARG A 47 10.27 11.45 -11.36
N HIS A 48 9.52 10.39 -11.03
CA HIS A 48 8.68 9.70 -11.99
C HIS A 48 7.49 9.04 -11.30
N SER A 49 6.40 8.87 -12.05
CA SER A 49 5.25 8.10 -11.61
C SER A 49 4.71 7.26 -12.75
N VAL A 50 4.18 6.09 -12.42
CA VAL A 50 3.61 5.16 -13.39
C VAL A 50 2.45 4.41 -12.75
N PHE A 51 1.43 4.11 -13.56
CA PHE A 51 0.28 3.32 -13.11
C PHE A 51 0.16 2.07 -13.97
N HIS A 52 0.04 0.93 -13.30
CA HIS A 52 -0.30 -0.35 -13.92
C HIS A 52 -1.72 -0.73 -13.53
N GLU A 53 -2.61 -0.79 -14.50
CA GLU A 53 -3.97 -1.32 -14.32
C GLU A 53 -3.91 -2.84 -14.40
N PHE A 54 -4.52 -3.53 -13.43
CA PHE A 54 -4.61 -4.99 -13.47
C PHE A 54 -5.42 -5.45 -14.67
N LYS A 55 -4.88 -6.43 -15.39
CA LYS A 55 -5.54 -7.08 -16.50
C LYS A 55 -6.57 -8.08 -16.01
N THR A 56 -6.25 -8.75 -14.89
CA THR A 56 -7.10 -9.73 -14.25
C THR A 56 -8.05 -9.05 -13.27
N SER A 57 -9.34 -9.29 -13.42
CA SER A 57 -10.40 -8.83 -12.52
C SER A 57 -11.57 -9.79 -12.62
N SER A 58 -12.21 -10.11 -11.50
CA SER A 58 -13.38 -10.98 -11.46
C SER A 58 -14.68 -10.22 -11.25
N GLY A 59 -15.77 -10.83 -11.64
CA GLY A 59 -17.11 -10.27 -11.51
C GLY A 59 -17.29 -8.95 -12.25
N GLY A 60 -18.09 -8.05 -11.67
CA GLY A 60 -18.37 -6.73 -12.25
C GLY A 60 -17.44 -5.62 -11.76
N GLU A 61 -16.41 -5.91 -10.95
CA GLU A 61 -15.57 -4.88 -10.33
C GLU A 61 -14.92 -3.96 -11.35
N ARG A 62 -14.43 -4.52 -12.47
CA ARG A 62 -13.80 -3.77 -13.56
C ARG A 62 -14.73 -2.75 -14.24
N LEU A 63 -16.04 -2.90 -14.13
CA LEU A 63 -17.00 -1.94 -14.66
C LEU A 63 -17.01 -0.64 -13.83
N PHE A 64 -16.67 -0.73 -12.56
CA PHE A 64 -16.74 0.36 -11.61
C PHE A 64 -15.38 0.92 -11.23
N PHE A 65 -14.35 0.07 -11.16
CA PHE A 65 -13.04 0.40 -10.63
C PHE A 65 -11.91 -0.05 -11.56
N ASN A 66 -10.87 0.78 -11.67
CA ASN A 66 -9.64 0.49 -12.42
C ASN A 66 -8.53 0.15 -11.42
N LYS A 67 -8.71 -0.94 -10.64
CA LYS A 67 -7.72 -1.35 -9.65
C LYS A 67 -6.36 -1.64 -10.29
N GLY A 68 -5.29 -1.44 -9.52
CA GLY A 68 -3.95 -1.56 -10.04
C GLY A 68 -2.88 -1.22 -9.03
N VAL A 69 -1.71 -0.83 -9.54
CA VAL A 69 -0.55 -0.38 -8.76
C VAL A 69 -0.12 0.99 -9.24
N LEU A 70 -0.05 1.95 -8.32
CA LEU A 70 0.53 3.27 -8.56
C LEU A 70 1.95 3.28 -8.03
N GLY A 71 2.95 3.36 -8.92
CA GLY A 71 4.35 3.45 -8.58
C GLY A 71 4.86 4.87 -8.67
N VAL A 72 5.69 5.28 -7.71
CA VAL A 72 6.40 6.56 -7.72
C VAL A 72 7.86 6.38 -7.35
N ALA A 73 8.73 7.10 -8.03
CA ALA A 73 10.12 7.30 -7.65
C ALA A 73 10.26 8.70 -7.04
N LEU A 74 10.62 8.74 -5.77
CA LEU A 74 10.79 9.96 -4.98
C LEU A 74 12.28 10.25 -4.84
N SER A 75 12.66 11.51 -4.99
CA SER A 75 14.04 11.96 -4.77
C SER A 75 14.23 12.32 -3.31
N ASP A 76 15.25 11.75 -2.68
CA ASP A 76 15.76 12.28 -1.43
C ASP A 76 16.89 13.26 -1.75
N PRO A 77 16.66 14.59 -1.70
CA PRO A 77 17.65 15.57 -2.12
C PRO A 77 18.83 15.69 -1.13
N ASP A 78 18.63 15.30 0.12
CA ASP A 78 19.66 15.40 1.15
C ASP A 78 20.73 14.31 0.97
N GLU A 79 20.35 13.18 0.37
CA GLU A 79 21.19 11.99 0.23
C GLU A 79 21.48 11.62 -1.24
N ASP A 80 20.92 12.37 -2.20
CA ASP A 80 21.00 12.07 -3.64
C ASP A 80 20.60 10.61 -3.97
N THR A 81 19.52 10.15 -3.35
CA THR A 81 19.01 8.78 -3.52
C THR A 81 17.57 8.76 -3.99
N THR A 82 17.08 7.59 -4.35
CA THR A 82 15.72 7.38 -4.80
C THR A 82 14.98 6.44 -3.84
N VAL A 83 13.78 6.85 -3.43
CA VAL A 83 12.84 6.00 -2.71
C VAL A 83 11.72 5.58 -3.66
N CYS A 84 11.55 4.29 -3.87
CA CYS A 84 10.47 3.74 -4.69
C CYS A 84 9.30 3.32 -3.82
N MET A 85 8.11 3.84 -4.10
CA MET A 85 6.89 3.49 -3.37
C MET A 85 5.82 3.04 -4.35
N PHE A 86 5.19 1.91 -4.04
CA PHE A 86 4.12 1.32 -4.85
C PHE A 86 2.88 1.18 -3.98
N ASN A 87 1.82 1.89 -4.36
CA ASN A 87 0.52 1.83 -3.71
C ASN A 87 -0.38 0.87 -4.49
N VAL A 88 -0.97 -0.10 -3.81
CA VAL A 88 -1.77 -1.17 -4.41
C VAL A 88 -3.13 -1.31 -3.73
N HIS A 89 -4.14 -1.73 -4.50
CA HIS A 89 -5.42 -2.18 -3.98
C HIS A 89 -5.90 -3.38 -4.83
N LEU A 90 -5.87 -4.58 -4.23
CA LEU A 90 -6.29 -5.81 -4.90
C LEU A 90 -7.82 -5.98 -4.90
N GLN A 91 -8.29 -6.99 -5.64
CA GLN A 91 -9.69 -7.39 -5.75
C GLN A 91 -10.34 -7.58 -4.38
N SER A 92 -11.51 -6.99 -4.17
CA SER A 92 -12.29 -7.17 -2.93
C SER A 92 -13.00 -8.53 -2.87
N ASP A 93 -13.35 -8.98 -1.66
CA ASP A 93 -14.08 -10.26 -1.44
C ASP A 93 -15.54 -10.24 -1.89
N PHE A 94 -16.04 -9.10 -2.36
CA PHE A 94 -17.43 -8.97 -2.77
C PHE A 94 -17.81 -9.86 -3.95
N TRP A 95 -16.84 -10.27 -4.80
CA TRP A 95 -17.06 -11.01 -6.03
C TRP A 95 -16.64 -12.48 -5.88
N ARG A 96 -17.26 -13.36 -6.67
CA ARG A 96 -16.80 -14.76 -6.79
C ARG A 96 -15.40 -14.80 -7.40
N GLU A 97 -14.63 -15.84 -7.08
CA GLU A 97 -13.26 -16.05 -7.60
C GLU A 97 -12.27 -14.93 -7.21
N SER A 98 -12.58 -14.18 -6.13
CA SER A 98 -11.72 -13.07 -5.71
C SER A 98 -10.33 -13.52 -5.27
N ARG A 99 -10.20 -14.72 -4.71
CA ARG A 99 -8.91 -15.27 -4.25
C ARG A 99 -7.97 -15.57 -5.41
N GLU A 100 -8.47 -16.31 -6.41
CA GLU A 100 -7.72 -16.63 -7.62
C GLU A 100 -7.35 -15.34 -8.37
N THR A 101 -8.27 -14.38 -8.42
CA THR A 101 -8.03 -13.08 -9.02
C THR A 101 -6.91 -12.33 -8.29
N ARG A 102 -6.89 -12.30 -6.95
CA ARG A 102 -5.83 -11.65 -6.18
C ARG A 102 -4.47 -12.33 -6.36
N GLU A 103 -4.44 -13.64 -6.47
CA GLU A 103 -3.20 -14.38 -6.77
C GLU A 103 -2.61 -13.94 -8.13
N GLU A 104 -3.43 -13.84 -9.18
CA GLU A 104 -2.98 -13.33 -10.48
C GLU A 104 -2.59 -11.86 -10.43
N GLN A 105 -3.33 -11.02 -9.71
CA GLN A 105 -2.98 -9.62 -9.49
C GLN A 105 -1.66 -9.48 -8.73
N ALA A 106 -1.36 -10.35 -7.78
CA ALA A 106 -0.07 -10.37 -7.09
C ALA A 106 1.09 -10.70 -8.04
N LYS A 107 0.90 -11.60 -9.01
CA LYS A 107 1.87 -11.88 -10.08
C LYS A 107 2.10 -10.66 -10.98
N GLU A 108 1.01 -9.99 -11.37
CA GLU A 108 1.08 -8.76 -12.17
C GLU A 108 1.81 -7.65 -11.37
N MET A 109 1.46 -7.46 -10.10
CA MET A 109 2.11 -6.49 -9.20
C MET A 109 3.61 -6.76 -9.08
N LYS A 110 4.01 -7.99 -8.75
CA LYS A 110 5.43 -8.37 -8.66
C LYS A 110 6.19 -8.02 -9.92
N THR A 111 5.66 -8.45 -11.07
CA THR A 111 6.28 -8.21 -12.39
C THR A 111 6.42 -6.72 -12.68
N PHE A 112 5.39 -5.94 -12.37
CA PHE A 112 5.40 -4.50 -12.58
C PHE A 112 6.41 -3.80 -11.67
N VAL A 113 6.42 -4.12 -10.38
CA VAL A 113 7.35 -3.56 -9.39
C VAL A 113 8.79 -3.85 -9.80
N GLN A 114 9.12 -5.12 -10.08
CA GLN A 114 10.46 -5.52 -10.51
C GLN A 114 10.91 -4.78 -11.76
N LYS A 115 10.07 -4.69 -12.80
CA LYS A 115 10.38 -3.91 -14.00
C LYS A 115 10.61 -2.43 -13.71
N SER A 116 9.83 -1.86 -12.81
CA SER A 116 9.94 -0.44 -12.47
C SER A 116 11.26 -0.13 -11.77
N ILE A 117 11.64 -0.89 -10.74
CA ILE A 117 12.89 -0.64 -10.00
C ILE A 117 14.15 -0.89 -10.83
N HIS A 118 14.07 -1.70 -11.89
CA HIS A 118 15.16 -1.88 -12.85
C HIS A 118 15.11 -0.88 -14.03
N SER A 119 14.08 -0.06 -14.10
CA SER A 119 13.91 0.90 -15.20
C SER A 119 14.71 2.17 -14.94
N ARG A 120 15.67 2.47 -15.82
CA ARG A 120 16.41 3.74 -15.79
C ARG A 120 15.49 4.97 -15.93
N VAL A 121 14.36 4.83 -16.60
CA VAL A 121 13.36 5.91 -16.71
C VAL A 121 12.71 6.17 -15.35
N PHE A 122 12.46 5.11 -14.57
CA PHE A 122 11.81 5.22 -13.28
C PHE A 122 12.78 5.65 -12.18
N VAL A 123 13.95 5.03 -12.12
CA VAL A 123 14.93 5.26 -11.04
C VAL A 123 15.88 6.41 -11.36
N GLY A 124 16.21 6.61 -12.63
CA GLY A 124 17.21 7.56 -13.11
C GLY A 124 18.27 6.87 -13.96
N SER A 125 19.05 7.67 -14.68
CA SER A 125 20.06 7.16 -15.63
C SER A 125 21.50 7.41 -15.18
N SER A 126 21.72 8.04 -14.02
CA SER A 126 23.05 8.24 -13.48
C SER A 126 23.58 6.96 -12.84
N SER A 127 24.88 6.73 -12.96
CA SER A 127 25.56 5.62 -12.29
C SER A 127 25.58 5.77 -10.73
N SER A 128 25.25 6.96 -10.24
CA SER A 128 25.10 7.29 -8.84
C SER A 128 23.66 7.11 -8.32
N ASP A 129 22.68 6.87 -9.20
CA ASP A 129 21.29 6.67 -8.79
C ASP A 129 21.15 5.36 -8.01
N VAL A 130 21.17 5.48 -6.69
CA VAL A 130 21.01 4.37 -5.75
C VAL A 130 19.57 4.36 -5.24
N ILE A 131 18.93 3.20 -5.34
CA ILE A 131 17.65 3.01 -4.64
C ILE A 131 17.93 2.88 -3.16
N ASP A 132 17.46 3.87 -2.41
CA ASP A 132 17.59 3.85 -0.97
C ASP A 132 16.57 2.92 -0.32
N ALA A 133 15.31 2.99 -0.73
CA ALA A 133 14.23 2.11 -0.28
C ALA A 133 13.29 1.78 -1.43
N ALA A 134 12.75 0.57 -1.40
CA ALA A 134 11.62 0.20 -2.23
C ALA A 134 10.56 -0.50 -1.37
N VAL A 135 9.33 -0.02 -1.44
CA VAL A 135 8.20 -0.55 -0.66
C VAL A 135 6.96 -0.71 -1.52
N VAL A 136 6.21 -1.78 -1.25
CA VAL A 136 4.81 -1.92 -1.70
C VAL A 136 3.93 -1.77 -0.48
N CYS A 137 2.89 -0.96 -0.57
CA CYS A 137 1.93 -0.75 0.51
C CYS A 137 0.51 -0.67 -0.04
N GLY A 138 -0.45 -1.09 0.76
CA GLY A 138 -1.87 -0.97 0.44
C GLY A 138 -2.73 -2.11 0.95
N ASP A 139 -3.97 -2.10 0.51
CA ASP A 139 -4.97 -3.11 0.84
C ASP A 139 -4.89 -4.28 -0.16
N LEU A 140 -4.50 -5.44 0.36
CA LEU A 140 -4.46 -6.68 -0.43
C LEU A 140 -5.77 -7.45 -0.37
N ASN A 141 -6.74 -7.02 0.42
CA ASN A 141 -8.00 -7.74 0.63
C ASN A 141 -7.79 -9.23 1.00
N CYS A 142 -6.63 -9.58 1.51
CA CYS A 142 -6.21 -10.92 1.89
C CYS A 142 -5.90 -10.94 3.38
N ILE A 143 -6.41 -11.94 4.11
CA ILE A 143 -6.23 -12.03 5.57
C ILE A 143 -4.82 -12.54 5.87
N ALA A 144 -4.06 -11.81 6.70
CA ALA A 144 -2.74 -12.21 7.14
C ALA A 144 -2.76 -13.61 7.80
N GLY A 145 -1.77 -14.45 7.46
CA GLY A 145 -1.67 -15.82 7.98
C GLY A 145 -2.69 -16.81 7.41
N SER A 146 -3.56 -16.40 6.48
CA SER A 146 -4.47 -17.31 5.79
C SER A 146 -3.75 -18.14 4.72
N ALA A 147 -4.34 -19.25 4.31
CA ALA A 147 -3.81 -20.06 3.20
C ALA A 147 -3.72 -19.27 1.88
N GLU A 148 -4.55 -18.23 1.71
CA GLU A 148 -4.46 -17.31 0.58
C GLU A 148 -3.24 -16.39 0.72
N TYR A 149 -3.00 -15.86 1.91
CA TYR A 149 -1.81 -15.06 2.20
C TYR A 149 -0.52 -15.83 1.91
N GLU A 150 -0.44 -17.10 2.34
CA GLU A 150 0.73 -17.94 2.07
C GLU A 150 0.97 -18.10 0.57
N LYS A 151 -0.07 -18.32 -0.23
CA LYS A 151 0.05 -18.37 -1.69
C LYS A 151 0.52 -17.05 -2.30
N ILE A 152 -0.03 -15.93 -1.83
CA ILE A 152 0.42 -14.60 -2.28
C ILE A 152 1.89 -14.39 -1.91
N MET A 153 2.30 -14.75 -0.70
CA MET A 153 3.70 -14.64 -0.28
C MET A 153 4.63 -15.56 -1.06
N GLU A 154 4.19 -16.76 -1.42
CA GLU A 154 4.92 -17.64 -2.32
C GLU A 154 5.12 -17.01 -3.70
N VAL A 155 4.08 -16.41 -4.27
CA VAL A 155 4.15 -15.66 -5.52
C VAL A 155 5.13 -14.49 -5.42
N LEU A 156 5.04 -13.70 -4.34
CA LEU A 156 5.85 -12.49 -4.15
C LEU A 156 7.32 -12.82 -3.84
N GLY A 157 7.57 -13.78 -2.97
CA GLY A 157 8.90 -14.09 -2.47
C GLY A 157 9.64 -15.15 -3.28
N GLY A 158 8.99 -16.27 -3.52
CA GLY A 158 9.68 -17.46 -4.00
C GLY A 158 10.88 -17.79 -3.09
N GLU A 159 11.88 -18.48 -3.62
CA GLU A 159 13.10 -18.85 -2.87
C GLU A 159 13.97 -17.65 -2.46
N LYS A 160 13.77 -16.47 -3.03
CA LYS A 160 14.63 -15.29 -2.86
C LYS A 160 14.07 -14.21 -1.94
N GLN A 161 12.91 -14.41 -1.33
CA GLN A 161 12.25 -13.47 -0.40
C GLN A 161 12.37 -12.00 -0.82
N THR A 162 11.98 -11.68 -2.05
CA THR A 162 12.08 -10.32 -2.58
C THR A 162 11.11 -9.33 -1.94
N PHE A 163 10.01 -9.83 -1.33
CA PHE A 163 9.03 -9.01 -0.62
C PHE A 163 8.92 -9.48 0.83
N ARG A 164 9.31 -8.62 1.76
CA ARG A 164 9.27 -8.90 3.18
C ARG A 164 8.15 -8.10 3.84
N ASP A 165 7.19 -8.79 4.44
CA ASP A 165 6.17 -8.14 5.27
C ASP A 165 6.84 -7.45 6.47
N THR A 166 6.53 -6.18 6.69
CA THR A 166 7.14 -5.37 7.75
C THR A 166 6.47 -5.56 9.10
N LEU A 167 5.26 -6.12 9.12
CA LEU A 167 4.55 -6.50 10.34
C LEU A 167 4.62 -8.01 10.54
N PRO A 168 4.78 -8.50 11.78
CA PRO A 168 4.71 -9.94 12.04
C PRO A 168 3.31 -10.47 11.75
N ILE A 169 3.24 -11.76 11.42
CA ILE A 169 1.99 -12.50 11.49
C ILE A 169 1.79 -12.81 12.97
N GLY A 170 0.85 -12.11 13.61
CA GLY A 170 0.46 -12.36 14.99
C GLY A 170 -0.62 -13.44 15.08
N ASP A 171 -0.94 -13.84 16.32
CA ASP A 171 -2.11 -14.64 16.58
C ASP A 171 -3.38 -13.90 16.15
N ASP A 172 -4.41 -14.63 15.74
CA ASP A 172 -5.69 -14.08 15.28
C ASP A 172 -6.33 -13.10 16.30
N ASP A 173 -5.96 -13.22 17.58
CA ASP A 173 -6.45 -12.41 18.69
C ASP A 173 -5.59 -11.16 18.97
N ASP A 174 -4.46 -10.97 18.30
CA ASP A 174 -3.64 -9.77 18.49
C ASP A 174 -4.23 -8.57 17.74
N GLU A 175 -5.14 -7.87 18.44
CA GLU A 175 -5.79 -6.67 17.93
C GLU A 175 -4.82 -5.55 17.53
N SER A 176 -3.60 -5.55 18.02
CA SER A 176 -2.60 -4.52 17.69
C SER A 176 -2.13 -4.62 16.25
N LEU A 177 -2.29 -5.77 15.61
CA LEU A 177 -1.90 -6.03 14.23
C LEU A 177 -3.08 -5.98 13.24
N GLN A 178 -4.32 -5.89 13.74
CA GLN A 178 -5.51 -5.90 12.88
C GLN A 178 -5.79 -4.53 12.29
N THR A 179 -6.15 -4.49 11.01
CA THR A 179 -6.41 -3.24 10.29
C THR A 179 -7.89 -3.02 9.96
N PHE A 180 -8.71 -4.08 9.92
CA PHE A 180 -10.12 -4.02 9.49
C PHE A 180 -11.01 -4.97 10.33
N PRO A 181 -12.30 -4.64 10.63
CA PRO A 181 -12.89 -3.32 10.50
C PRO A 181 -12.75 -2.48 11.77
N GLU A 182 -12.69 -1.15 11.64
CA GLU A 182 -12.80 -0.19 12.76
C GLU A 182 -14.24 0.32 12.95
N CYS A 183 -15.00 0.43 11.85
CA CYS A 183 -16.41 0.80 11.87
C CYS A 183 -17.17 0.09 10.74
N THR A 184 -18.48 0.14 10.81
CA THR A 184 -19.37 -0.38 9.76
C THR A 184 -20.53 0.58 9.56
N TYR A 185 -21.09 0.60 8.34
CA TYR A 185 -22.27 1.42 8.08
C TYR A 185 -23.53 0.75 8.64
N SER A 186 -24.21 1.44 9.55
CA SER A 186 -25.46 0.98 10.12
C SER A 186 -26.65 1.54 9.33
N LEU A 187 -27.33 0.70 8.57
CA LEU A 187 -28.55 1.07 7.86
C LEU A 187 -29.64 1.61 8.81
N LYS A 188 -29.74 1.05 10.03
CA LYS A 188 -30.71 1.49 11.04
C LYS A 188 -30.43 2.91 11.52
N LYS A 189 -29.14 3.29 11.66
CA LYS A 189 -28.74 4.61 12.15
C LYS A 189 -28.44 5.59 11.00
N GLY A 190 -28.37 5.12 9.76
CA GLY A 190 -28.01 5.94 8.61
C GLY A 190 -26.61 6.56 8.68
N ARG A 191 -25.68 5.95 9.44
CA ARG A 191 -24.32 6.45 9.64
C ARG A 191 -23.36 5.32 9.97
N TYR A 192 -22.05 5.59 9.87
CA TYR A 192 -21.02 4.71 10.38
C TYR A 192 -21.07 4.62 11.91
N VAL A 193 -20.81 3.44 12.42
CA VAL A 193 -20.76 3.12 13.86
C VAL A 193 -19.53 2.28 14.13
N VAL A 194 -18.94 2.46 15.32
CA VAL A 194 -17.84 1.61 15.79
C VAL A 194 -18.32 0.17 15.86
N VAL A 195 -17.50 -0.77 15.38
CA VAL A 195 -17.80 -2.21 15.53
C VAL A 195 -17.72 -2.61 17.01
N ASP A 196 -18.53 -3.56 17.41
CA ASP A 196 -18.49 -4.11 18.76
C ASP A 196 -17.32 -5.10 18.94
N GLU A 197 -17.05 -5.46 20.20
CA GLU A 197 -15.95 -6.35 20.56
C GLU A 197 -16.13 -7.78 20.01
N THR A 198 -17.32 -8.15 19.57
CA THR A 198 -17.60 -9.48 19.00
C THR A 198 -17.25 -9.56 17.51
N THR A 199 -17.00 -8.42 16.88
CA THR A 199 -16.64 -8.37 15.46
C THR A 199 -15.21 -8.86 15.27
N LYS A 200 -15.06 -9.98 14.55
CA LYS A 200 -13.73 -10.53 14.24
C LYS A 200 -12.97 -9.55 13.35
N LYS A 201 -11.86 -9.03 13.88
CA LYS A 201 -10.96 -8.15 13.17
C LYS A 201 -9.97 -8.95 12.32
N LYS A 202 -9.41 -8.31 11.30
CA LYS A 202 -8.51 -8.92 10.32
C LYS A 202 -7.40 -7.93 9.95
N ARG A 203 -6.27 -8.41 9.51
CA ARG A 203 -5.27 -7.59 8.82
C ARG A 203 -5.41 -7.80 7.32
N LEU A 204 -5.74 -6.73 6.60
CA LEU A 204 -5.90 -6.70 5.14
C LEU A 204 -4.88 -5.78 4.48
N ASP A 205 -4.31 -4.86 5.27
CA ASP A 205 -3.36 -3.84 4.83
C ASP A 205 -1.93 -4.27 5.13
N TYR A 206 -1.02 -3.91 4.24
CA TYR A 206 0.36 -4.36 4.28
C TYR A 206 1.33 -3.26 3.87
N ILE A 207 2.55 -3.35 4.39
CA ILE A 207 3.73 -2.71 3.85
C ILE A 207 4.79 -3.78 3.68
N PHE A 208 5.18 -4.05 2.43
CA PHE A 208 6.29 -4.92 2.10
C PHE A 208 7.53 -4.09 1.80
N GLU A 209 8.62 -4.43 2.43
CA GLU A 209 9.93 -3.97 2.01
C GLU A 209 10.46 -4.90 0.92
N ILE A 210 11.01 -4.31 -0.14
CA ILE A 210 11.59 -5.05 -1.24
C ILE A 210 13.09 -5.16 -1.00
N SER A 211 13.58 -6.40 -0.99
CA SER A 211 15.01 -6.70 -1.01
C SER A 211 15.34 -7.36 -2.34
N GLU A 212 16.36 -6.90 -3.04
CA GLU A 212 16.82 -7.54 -4.27
C GLU A 212 18.15 -8.24 -4.11
N GLU A 213 18.22 -9.44 -4.69
CA GLU A 213 19.46 -10.06 -5.09
C GLU A 213 19.70 -9.71 -6.58
N GLY A 214 20.70 -8.86 -6.88
CA GLY A 214 21.04 -8.56 -8.26
C GLY A 214 21.76 -7.23 -8.47
N GLU A 215 21.84 -6.76 -9.70
CA GLU A 215 22.62 -5.61 -10.15
C GLU A 215 22.14 -4.23 -9.67
N VAL A 216 20.94 -4.14 -9.07
CA VAL A 216 20.47 -2.89 -8.50
C VAL A 216 21.20 -2.65 -7.18
N LYS A 217 21.97 -1.58 -7.14
CA LYS A 217 22.62 -1.16 -5.90
C LYS A 217 21.58 -0.60 -4.94
N MET A 218 20.94 -1.48 -4.16
CA MET A 218 20.21 -1.03 -2.99
C MET A 218 21.19 -0.61 -1.91
N SER A 219 21.00 0.56 -1.33
CA SER A 219 21.86 1.02 -0.27
C SER A 219 21.71 0.12 0.97
N ARG A 220 22.80 0.00 1.69
CA ARG A 220 23.14 -0.87 2.84
C ARG A 220 21.97 -1.25 3.78
N ARG A 221 22.25 -2.17 4.71
CA ARG A 221 21.33 -2.73 5.71
C ARG A 221 20.41 -1.67 6.32
N ARG A 222 19.11 -1.97 6.34
CA ARG A 222 18.08 -1.12 6.90
C ARG A 222 17.37 -1.81 8.04
N LYS A 223 16.86 -1.00 8.94
CA LYS A 223 15.96 -1.46 9.99
C LYS A 223 14.58 -0.85 9.75
N THR A 224 13.63 -1.69 9.44
CA THR A 224 12.23 -1.29 9.28
C THR A 224 11.48 -1.56 10.57
N LYS A 225 10.79 -0.54 11.07
CA LYS A 225 9.86 -0.63 12.18
C LYS A 225 8.48 -0.27 11.66
N ALA A 226 7.53 -1.17 11.77
CA ALA A 226 6.15 -0.91 11.39
C ALA A 226 5.21 -1.12 12.58
N ARG A 227 4.08 -0.40 12.55
CA ARG A 227 3.00 -0.55 13.52
C ARG A 227 1.67 -0.16 12.91
N VAL A 228 0.61 -0.75 13.39
CA VAL A 228 -0.76 -0.32 13.09
C VAL A 228 -1.08 0.93 13.92
N VAL A 229 -1.77 1.88 13.32
CA VAL A 229 -2.24 3.10 13.97
C VAL A 229 -3.76 3.18 13.85
N ARG A 230 -4.41 3.62 14.91
CA ARG A 230 -5.86 3.79 14.90
C ARG A 230 -6.26 4.85 13.87
N ALA A 231 -7.40 4.65 13.22
CA ALA A 231 -7.99 5.65 12.37
C ALA A 231 -8.27 6.93 13.16
N LEU A 232 -8.15 8.07 12.49
CA LEU A 232 -8.65 9.33 13.02
C LEU A 232 -10.14 9.23 13.27
N ARG A 233 -10.64 9.96 14.26
CA ARG A 233 -12.04 9.92 14.67
C ARG A 233 -12.68 11.30 14.53
N ASP A 234 -13.97 11.31 14.25
CA ASP A 234 -14.78 12.52 14.26
C ASP A 234 -15.12 12.96 15.70
N ASP A 235 -15.83 14.08 15.84
CA ASP A 235 -16.28 14.63 17.12
C ASP A 235 -17.22 13.70 17.91
N ASN A 236 -17.82 12.69 17.24
CA ASN A 236 -18.65 11.68 17.85
C ASN A 236 -17.88 10.39 18.19
N ASN A 237 -16.55 10.42 18.12
CA ASN A 237 -15.65 9.29 18.32
C ASN A 237 -15.85 8.15 17.31
N VAL A 238 -16.37 8.42 16.12
CA VAL A 238 -16.51 7.46 15.01
C VAL A 238 -15.26 7.52 14.14
N PRO A 239 -14.63 6.37 13.81
CA PRO A 239 -13.50 6.34 12.88
C PRO A 239 -13.84 6.95 11.53
N LEU A 240 -12.91 7.74 10.96
CA LEU A 240 -13.05 8.34 9.64
C LEU A 240 -12.76 7.35 8.50
N SER A 241 -12.32 6.15 8.82
CA SER A 241 -12.13 5.02 7.91
C SER A 241 -12.54 3.74 8.64
N ASP A 242 -13.03 2.76 7.93
CA ASP A 242 -13.25 1.40 8.43
C ASP A 242 -11.93 0.60 8.52
N HIS A 243 -10.85 1.13 7.97
CA HIS A 243 -9.50 0.61 8.13
C HIS A 243 -8.67 1.44 9.10
N ARG A 244 -7.76 0.77 9.81
CA ARG A 244 -6.63 1.37 10.52
C ARG A 244 -5.48 1.58 9.53
N GLY A 245 -4.67 2.61 9.77
CA GLY A 245 -3.46 2.82 8.98
C GLY A 245 -2.29 1.95 9.45
N ILE A 246 -1.30 1.76 8.57
CA ILE A 246 0.02 1.23 8.93
C ILE A 246 1.06 2.34 8.74
N ILE A 247 1.94 2.50 9.71
CA ILE A 247 3.11 3.37 9.60
C ILE A 247 4.36 2.50 9.63
N ALA A 248 5.24 2.69 8.66
CA ALA A 248 6.57 2.12 8.66
C ALA A 248 7.64 3.24 8.66
N ALA A 249 8.67 3.07 9.49
CA ALA A 249 9.89 3.84 9.46
C ALA A 249 11.01 2.94 8.95
N ILE A 250 11.68 3.39 7.89
CA ILE A 250 12.82 2.70 7.29
C ILE A 250 14.07 3.50 7.63
N GLU A 251 14.85 2.97 8.56
CA GLU A 251 16.05 3.63 9.09
C GLU A 251 17.28 3.02 8.43
N ARG A 252 18.22 3.87 7.99
CA ARG A 252 19.57 3.41 7.57
C ARG A 252 20.34 2.96 8.79
N VAL A 253 21.05 1.84 8.65
CA VAL A 253 22.01 1.38 9.65
C VAL A 253 23.41 1.78 9.16
N TYR A 254 23.98 2.79 9.80
CA TYR A 254 25.38 3.15 9.61
C TYR A 254 26.22 2.18 10.43
N ASN A 255 27.21 1.55 9.80
CA ASN A 255 28.21 0.70 10.49
C ASN A 255 29.32 1.58 11.05
#